data_440e3f5d1496c95c57b3b2de29dac743
#
_entry.id   440e3f5d1496c95c57b3b2de29dac743
#
_cell.length_a   1.000
_cell.length_b   1.000
_cell.length_c   1.000
_cell.angle_alpha   90.00
_cell.angle_beta   90.00
_cell.angle_gamma   90.00
#
_symmetry.space_group_name_H-M   'P 1'
#
loop_
_entity.id
_entity.type
_entity.pdbx_description
1 polymer ?
#
loop_
_entity_poly.entity_id
_entity_poly.type
_entity_poly.pdbx_seq_one_letter_code
_entity_poly.pdbx_strand_id
1 'polypeptide(L)'
;MPPLTAPLTACIALVSLAIAFGQKAPAAKPAPLVKILNRFTSPGVPVLGPAESDVTPRKWDKPAPSGLPGNGMAQHPMLYIGEGYNKMLLVNNGKVAWTYSTGSGFEYDDVWMLSNGNVLFTRMQYVAEVTPEKKVVWRYDAPAGTEIHTCQPIGLDKVMFVQNGLPPKLFVVNIKTKAVEVEHDLPAPSLTDKATIHAQFRRTRYTAQGTYLVSFLEMGKVVEYDKNFREIWSYEIPTPWAAVRLKNGNTLITDEKDILTREVNRKKETVWELRPGDLPEPYRYINTQSATRLANGNTVVCSRGTEGKTPQLVEVTPDKRVVWVLQDWANLGPATAVQILDDPGIPERPGDSQH
;
A
#
# COMPACT_ATOMS: atom_id res chain seq x y z
N MET A 1 23.67 -67.07 -57.97
CA MET A 1 22.58 -66.06 -57.96
C MET A 1 22.10 -65.94 -56.52
N PRO A 2 22.39 -64.87 -55.83
CA PRO A 2 21.87 -64.66 -54.50
C PRO A 2 20.58 -63.88 -54.60
N PRO A 3 19.66 -64.01 -53.62
CA PRO A 3 18.36 -63.27 -53.62
C PRO A 3 18.49 -61.85 -53.09
N LEU A 4 17.69 -61.00 -53.65
CA LEU A 4 17.45 -59.60 -53.25
C LEU A 4 16.77 -59.51 -51.87
N THR A 5 17.38 -58.77 -50.96
CA THR A 5 16.73 -58.30 -49.72
C THR A 5 16.15 -56.91 -49.92
N ALA A 6 14.88 -56.77 -49.69
CA ALA A 6 14.17 -55.45 -49.66
C ALA A 6 14.36 -54.74 -48.31
N PRO A 7 14.47 -53.42 -48.21
CA PRO A 7 14.58 -52.72 -46.97
C PRO A 7 13.20 -52.48 -46.31
N LEU A 8 13.13 -52.80 -45.02
CA LEU A 8 12.01 -52.43 -44.17
C LEU A 8 12.03 -50.91 -43.92
N THR A 9 11.00 -50.20 -44.34
CA THR A 9 10.77 -48.81 -44.04
C THR A 9 10.02 -48.74 -42.70
N ALA A 10 10.68 -48.29 -41.66
CA ALA A 10 10.04 -48.02 -40.36
C ALA A 10 9.34 -46.65 -40.39
N CYS A 11 8.02 -46.66 -40.36
CA CYS A 11 7.21 -45.44 -40.11
C CYS A 11 7.30 -45.06 -38.62
N ILE A 12 8.01 -43.99 -38.32
CA ILE A 12 7.98 -43.36 -37.00
C ILE A 12 6.76 -42.44 -36.97
N ALA A 13 5.72 -42.83 -36.21
CA ALA A 13 4.59 -41.98 -35.92
C ALA A 13 4.98 -40.94 -34.85
N LEU A 14 5.13 -39.69 -35.25
CA LEU A 14 5.25 -38.55 -34.33
C LEU A 14 3.90 -38.32 -33.65
N VAL A 15 3.77 -38.68 -32.38
CA VAL A 15 2.64 -38.30 -31.52
C VAL A 15 2.91 -36.86 -31.04
N SER A 16 2.26 -35.89 -31.65
CA SER A 16 2.28 -34.51 -31.20
C SER A 16 1.41 -34.38 -29.93
N LEU A 17 2.06 -34.27 -28.77
CA LEU A 17 1.41 -33.97 -27.51
C LEU A 17 1.07 -32.47 -27.50
N ALA A 18 -0.15 -32.12 -27.88
CA ALA A 18 -0.65 -30.75 -27.74
C ALA A 18 -0.88 -30.49 -26.23
N ILE A 19 0.04 -29.76 -25.59
CA ILE A 19 -0.18 -29.22 -24.26
C ILE A 19 -1.22 -28.10 -24.39
N ALA A 20 -2.45 -28.40 -24.01
CA ALA A 20 -3.49 -27.38 -23.87
C ALA A 20 -3.09 -26.44 -22.72
N PHE A 21 -2.57 -25.28 -23.06
CA PHE A 21 -2.50 -24.16 -22.12
C PHE A 21 -3.92 -23.79 -21.72
N GLY A 22 -4.33 -24.17 -20.51
CA GLY A 22 -5.62 -23.77 -19.98
C GLY A 22 -5.73 -22.26 -20.02
N GLN A 23 -6.63 -21.74 -20.86
CA GLN A 23 -7.00 -20.32 -20.86
C GLN A 23 -7.54 -20.00 -19.47
N LYS A 24 -6.77 -19.20 -18.71
CA LYS A 24 -7.22 -18.63 -17.46
C LYS A 24 -8.51 -17.87 -17.74
N ALA A 25 -9.61 -18.22 -17.10
CA ALA A 25 -10.86 -17.50 -17.24
C ALA A 25 -10.62 -15.99 -17.09
N PRO A 26 -11.22 -15.14 -17.93
CA PRO A 26 -11.04 -13.70 -17.81
C PRO A 26 -11.44 -13.26 -16.40
N ALA A 27 -10.56 -12.51 -15.75
CA ALA A 27 -10.82 -11.97 -14.43
C ALA A 27 -12.14 -11.17 -14.48
N ALA A 28 -13.03 -11.41 -13.51
CA ALA A 28 -14.28 -10.69 -13.42
C ALA A 28 -13.99 -9.18 -13.39
N LYS A 29 -14.76 -8.40 -14.17
CA LYS A 29 -14.65 -6.94 -14.13
C LYS A 29 -14.95 -6.45 -12.71
N PRO A 30 -14.15 -5.54 -12.15
CA PRO A 30 -14.39 -5.00 -10.81
C PRO A 30 -15.77 -4.33 -10.76
N ALA A 31 -16.42 -4.40 -9.61
CA ALA A 31 -17.68 -3.69 -9.41
C ALA A 31 -17.43 -2.17 -9.54
N PRO A 32 -18.35 -1.41 -10.15
CA PRO A 32 -18.23 0.04 -10.17
C PRO A 32 -18.03 0.59 -8.75
N LEU A 33 -17.14 1.56 -8.57
CA LEU A 33 -16.80 2.18 -7.28
C LEU A 33 -18.06 2.58 -6.48
N VAL A 34 -19.06 3.14 -7.14
CA VAL A 34 -20.35 3.50 -6.52
C VAL A 34 -21.03 2.31 -5.84
N LYS A 35 -20.98 1.12 -6.43
CA LYS A 35 -21.55 -0.09 -5.82
C LYS A 35 -20.76 -0.53 -4.58
N ILE A 36 -19.45 -0.38 -4.63
CA ILE A 36 -18.58 -0.69 -3.48
C ILE A 36 -18.88 0.29 -2.36
N LEU A 37 -18.84 1.59 -2.62
CA LEU A 37 -19.06 2.64 -1.61
C LEU A 37 -20.46 2.55 -0.97
N ASN A 38 -21.49 2.19 -1.73
CA ASN A 38 -22.84 2.01 -1.20
C ASN A 38 -22.94 0.88 -0.17
N ARG A 39 -22.07 -0.12 -0.19
CA ARG A 39 -22.04 -1.16 0.86
C ARG A 39 -21.68 -0.62 2.23
N PHE A 40 -20.82 0.42 2.30
CA PHE A 40 -20.37 1.02 3.56
C PHE A 40 -21.45 1.91 4.20
N THR A 41 -22.40 2.40 3.43
CA THR A 41 -23.47 3.28 3.87
C THR A 41 -24.84 2.63 3.85
N SER A 42 -24.92 1.31 3.61
CA SER A 42 -26.18 0.56 3.58
C SER A 42 -26.83 0.53 4.98
N PRO A 43 -28.18 0.54 5.05
CA PRO A 43 -28.87 0.34 6.31
C PRO A 43 -28.41 -0.96 7.02
N GLY A 44 -28.07 -0.85 8.31
CA GLY A 44 -27.59 -1.98 9.11
C GLY A 44 -26.05 -2.10 9.20
N VAL A 45 -25.27 -1.33 8.41
CA VAL A 45 -23.84 -1.22 8.66
C VAL A 45 -23.62 -0.38 9.91
N PRO A 46 -22.95 -0.91 10.96
CA PRO A 46 -22.72 -0.13 12.18
C PRO A 46 -21.88 1.11 11.89
N VAL A 47 -22.31 2.26 12.34
CA VAL A 47 -21.51 3.50 12.25
C VAL A 47 -20.26 3.36 13.10
N LEU A 48 -20.42 2.75 14.28
CA LEU A 48 -19.32 2.44 15.20
C LEU A 48 -19.28 0.92 15.44
N GLY A 49 -18.07 0.35 15.47
CA GLY A 49 -17.87 -1.04 15.88
C GLY A 49 -17.82 -1.18 17.40
N PRO A 50 -17.94 -2.39 17.93
CA PRO A 50 -17.94 -2.65 19.38
C PRO A 50 -16.71 -2.11 20.10
N ALA A 51 -15.54 -2.09 19.44
CA ALA A 51 -14.28 -1.61 20.00
C ALA A 51 -14.04 -0.11 19.79
N GLU A 52 -14.87 0.59 19.03
CA GLU A 52 -14.67 2.00 18.71
C GLU A 52 -15.00 2.95 19.87
N SER A 53 -15.81 2.50 20.83
CA SER A 53 -16.14 3.27 22.03
C SER A 53 -14.91 3.57 22.90
N ASP A 54 -13.86 2.74 22.84
CA ASP A 54 -12.64 2.88 23.64
C ASP A 54 -11.63 3.84 23.00
N VAL A 55 -11.89 4.29 21.79
CA VAL A 55 -11.01 5.21 21.08
C VAL A 55 -11.36 6.62 21.46
N THR A 56 -10.55 7.23 22.32
CA THR A 56 -10.60 8.69 22.55
C THR A 56 -9.78 9.34 21.43
N PRO A 57 -10.40 9.94 20.40
CA PRO A 57 -9.65 10.67 19.40
C PRO A 57 -8.95 11.83 20.10
N ARG A 58 -7.69 12.12 19.72
CA ARG A 58 -7.11 13.42 20.05
C ARG A 58 -8.03 14.48 19.43
N LYS A 59 -8.61 15.33 20.24
CA LYS A 59 -9.45 16.42 19.77
C LYS A 59 -8.54 17.54 19.30
N TRP A 60 -8.47 17.72 18.01
CA TRP A 60 -7.96 18.95 17.42
C TRP A 60 -9.18 19.84 17.16
N ASP A 61 -9.41 20.81 18.04
CA ASP A 61 -10.63 21.64 18.01
C ASP A 61 -10.61 22.74 16.93
N LYS A 62 -9.60 22.74 16.05
CA LYS A 62 -9.50 23.74 15.01
C LYS A 62 -10.24 23.30 13.75
N PRO A 63 -11.20 24.09 13.26
CA PRO A 63 -11.83 23.83 11.98
C PRO A 63 -10.80 23.90 10.84
N ALA A 64 -11.12 23.27 9.73
CA ALA A 64 -10.31 23.37 8.52
C ALA A 64 -10.16 24.84 8.12
N PRO A 65 -8.95 25.32 7.72
CA PRO A 65 -8.78 26.66 7.21
C PRO A 65 -9.64 26.89 5.96
N SER A 66 -10.17 28.09 5.81
CA SER A 66 -10.88 28.47 4.59
C SER A 66 -9.91 28.85 3.47
N GLY A 67 -10.33 28.67 2.21
CA GLY A 67 -9.56 29.10 1.05
C GLY A 67 -8.38 28.20 0.65
N LEU A 68 -8.32 26.98 1.19
CA LEU A 68 -7.37 25.99 0.72
C LEU A 68 -7.68 25.57 -0.73
N PRO A 69 -6.65 25.23 -1.55
CA PRO A 69 -6.86 24.70 -2.89
C PRO A 69 -7.69 23.41 -2.88
N GLY A 70 -8.53 23.23 -3.89
CA GLY A 70 -9.39 22.05 -4.05
C GLY A 70 -10.65 22.11 -3.18
N ASN A 71 -11.25 20.95 -2.95
CA ASN A 71 -12.57 20.80 -2.33
C ASN A 71 -12.53 20.12 -0.94
N GLY A 72 -11.42 20.23 -0.19
CA GLY A 72 -11.27 19.58 1.11
C GLY A 72 -11.53 18.07 1.04
N MET A 73 -12.33 17.52 1.96
CA MET A 73 -12.70 16.09 1.95
C MET A 73 -13.58 15.67 0.75
N ALA A 74 -14.13 16.61 -0.01
CA ALA A 74 -14.95 16.31 -1.19
C ALA A 74 -14.12 16.18 -2.47
N GLN A 75 -12.80 16.40 -2.43
CA GLN A 75 -11.92 16.29 -3.59
C GLN A 75 -11.86 14.85 -4.14
N HIS A 76 -11.62 13.90 -3.25
CA HIS A 76 -11.52 12.49 -3.59
C HIS A 76 -12.27 11.62 -2.57
N PRO A 77 -12.99 10.58 -2.99
CA PRO A 77 -13.32 9.47 -2.11
C PRO A 77 -12.03 8.74 -1.76
N MET A 78 -11.81 8.43 -0.48
CA MET A 78 -10.55 7.83 -0.04
C MET A 78 -10.71 6.95 1.20
N LEU A 79 -9.90 5.90 1.29
CA LEU A 79 -9.55 5.28 2.57
C LEU A 79 -8.38 6.04 3.18
N TYR A 80 -8.48 6.33 4.46
CA TYR A 80 -7.53 7.17 5.19
C TYR A 80 -7.15 6.53 6.52
N ILE A 81 -5.86 6.51 6.82
CA ILE A 81 -5.30 6.02 8.08
C ILE A 81 -4.17 6.92 8.57
N GLY A 82 -3.90 6.88 9.88
CA GLY A 82 -2.78 7.61 10.45
C GLY A 82 -2.29 7.05 11.78
N GLU A 83 -1.01 7.24 12.03
CA GLU A 83 -0.36 6.90 13.30
C GLU A 83 -0.97 7.67 14.47
N GLY A 84 -1.18 6.99 15.60
CA GLY A 84 -1.71 7.58 16.81
C GLY A 84 -3.18 8.00 16.71
N TYR A 85 -3.86 7.69 15.60
CA TYR A 85 -5.29 7.87 15.44
C TYR A 85 -5.94 6.53 15.15
N ASN A 86 -6.38 5.84 16.17
CA ASN A 86 -6.78 4.44 16.15
C ASN A 86 -8.04 4.15 15.30
N LYS A 87 -8.16 4.78 14.13
CA LYS A 87 -9.26 4.61 13.19
C LYS A 87 -8.77 4.54 11.75
N MET A 88 -9.38 3.65 11.00
CA MET A 88 -9.47 3.76 9.54
C MET A 88 -10.74 4.53 9.20
N LEU A 89 -10.65 5.39 8.21
CA LEU A 89 -11.74 6.25 7.77
C LEU A 89 -12.00 6.03 6.28
N LEU A 90 -13.27 5.84 5.91
CA LEU A 90 -13.71 6.02 4.54
C LEU A 90 -14.31 7.42 4.42
N VAL A 91 -13.66 8.28 3.65
CA VAL A 91 -14.17 9.59 3.27
C VAL A 91 -14.88 9.44 1.93
N ASN A 92 -16.12 9.93 1.85
CA ASN A 92 -16.90 9.93 0.62
C ASN A 92 -17.88 11.11 0.62
N ASN A 93 -17.99 11.81 -0.52
CA ASN A 93 -18.86 12.97 -0.68
C ASN A 93 -18.65 14.05 0.40
N GLY A 94 -17.39 14.35 0.72
CA GLY A 94 -17.02 15.42 1.66
C GLY A 94 -17.25 15.12 3.13
N LYS A 95 -17.47 13.86 3.51
CA LYS A 95 -17.69 13.47 4.90
C LYS A 95 -17.09 12.08 5.19
N VAL A 96 -16.84 11.83 6.47
CA VAL A 96 -16.53 10.49 6.96
C VAL A 96 -17.80 9.63 6.86
N ALA A 97 -17.79 8.66 5.94
CA ALA A 97 -18.92 7.78 5.63
C ALA A 97 -18.88 6.47 6.41
N TRP A 98 -17.69 6.03 6.83
CA TRP A 98 -17.48 4.78 7.57
C TRP A 98 -16.19 4.88 8.38
N THR A 99 -16.18 4.23 9.54
CA THR A 99 -15.00 4.11 10.39
C THR A 99 -14.79 2.66 10.80
N TYR A 100 -13.55 2.30 11.09
CA TYR A 100 -13.23 1.03 11.71
C TYR A 100 -12.12 1.24 12.75
N SER A 101 -12.32 0.71 13.95
CA SER A 101 -11.35 0.74 15.03
C SER A 101 -11.32 -0.59 15.77
N THR A 102 -10.18 -0.92 16.34
CA THR A 102 -10.02 -2.09 17.21
C THR A 102 -9.67 -1.69 18.65
N GLY A 103 -10.03 -0.47 19.03
CA GLY A 103 -9.71 0.09 20.35
C GLY A 103 -8.39 0.83 20.38
N SER A 104 -7.97 1.24 21.59
CA SER A 104 -6.72 1.94 21.83
C SER A 104 -5.50 1.06 21.49
N GLY A 105 -4.37 1.67 21.21
CA GLY A 105 -3.07 1.00 21.02
C GLY A 105 -2.44 1.36 19.69
N PHE A 106 -2.07 0.41 18.92
CA PHE A 106 -1.09 0.39 17.86
C PHE A 106 -1.50 1.10 16.55
N GLU A 107 -0.51 1.42 15.74
CA GLU A 107 -0.60 2.14 14.47
C GLU A 107 -1.37 1.38 13.39
N TYR A 108 -1.98 2.13 12.47
CA TYR A 108 -2.38 1.67 11.15
C TYR A 108 -1.41 2.25 10.13
N ASP A 109 -0.73 1.40 9.34
CA ASP A 109 0.34 1.84 8.44
C ASP A 109 0.05 1.60 6.96
N ASP A 110 -0.77 0.61 6.63
CA ASP A 110 -1.12 0.29 5.25
C ASP A 110 -2.59 -0.11 5.12
N VAL A 111 -3.23 0.31 4.01
CA VAL A 111 -4.67 0.09 3.80
C VAL A 111 -5.02 -0.05 2.33
N TRP A 112 -5.92 -1.00 2.03
CA TRP A 112 -6.38 -1.30 0.69
C TRP A 112 -7.88 -1.58 0.68
N MET A 113 -8.66 -0.85 -0.10
CA MET A 113 -10.01 -1.25 -0.48
C MET A 113 -9.91 -2.18 -1.68
N LEU A 114 -10.39 -3.39 -1.54
CA LEU A 114 -10.38 -4.41 -2.58
C LEU A 114 -11.58 -4.23 -3.54
N SER A 115 -11.48 -4.79 -4.74
CA SER A 115 -12.56 -4.72 -5.73
C SER A 115 -13.85 -5.45 -5.30
N ASN A 116 -13.76 -6.36 -4.31
CA ASN A 116 -14.91 -6.98 -3.66
C ASN A 116 -15.54 -6.10 -2.55
N GLY A 117 -14.94 -4.94 -2.26
CA GLY A 117 -15.37 -3.99 -1.24
C GLY A 117 -14.87 -4.29 0.18
N ASN A 118 -14.11 -5.35 0.38
CA ASN A 118 -13.44 -5.55 1.67
C ASN A 118 -12.25 -4.60 1.83
N VAL A 119 -11.79 -4.41 3.05
CA VAL A 119 -10.62 -3.60 3.39
C VAL A 119 -9.55 -4.48 3.99
N LEU A 120 -8.37 -4.52 3.34
CA LEU A 120 -7.16 -5.15 3.86
C LEU A 120 -6.31 -4.05 4.53
N PHE A 121 -5.76 -4.32 5.72
CA PHE A 121 -4.97 -3.33 6.47
C PHE A 121 -3.97 -3.99 7.41
N THR A 122 -2.97 -3.21 7.82
CA THR A 122 -2.05 -3.56 8.91
C THR A 122 -2.39 -2.79 10.19
N ARG A 123 -2.16 -3.44 11.31
CA ARG A 123 -2.35 -2.91 12.66
C ARG A 123 -1.18 -3.34 13.54
N MET A 124 0.04 -3.01 13.21
CA MET A 124 1.28 -3.32 13.92
C MET A 124 1.39 -4.79 14.43
N GLN A 125 0.45 -5.29 15.25
CA GLN A 125 0.42 -6.68 15.73
C GLN A 125 -0.28 -7.67 14.81
N TYR A 126 -0.94 -7.21 13.76
CA TYR A 126 -1.61 -8.10 12.83
C TYR A 126 -1.86 -7.44 11.48
N VAL A 127 -2.10 -8.27 10.49
CA VAL A 127 -2.71 -7.90 9.22
C VAL A 127 -4.06 -8.59 9.10
N ALA A 128 -5.10 -7.87 8.63
CA ALA A 128 -6.44 -8.41 8.52
C ALA A 128 -7.23 -7.88 7.33
N GLU A 129 -8.23 -8.64 6.91
CA GLU A 129 -9.25 -8.24 5.95
C GLU A 129 -10.60 -8.17 6.65
N VAL A 130 -11.31 -7.04 6.46
CA VAL A 130 -12.64 -6.80 7.04
C VAL A 130 -13.64 -6.47 5.94
N THR A 131 -14.91 -6.86 6.16
CA THR A 131 -16.01 -6.46 5.28
C THR A 131 -16.48 -5.03 5.62
N PRO A 132 -17.28 -4.39 4.74
CA PRO A 132 -17.96 -3.13 5.07
C PRO A 132 -18.76 -3.21 6.36
N GLU A 133 -19.34 -4.38 6.67
CA GLU A 133 -20.12 -4.65 7.89
C GLU A 133 -19.22 -4.89 9.12
N LYS A 134 -17.91 -4.60 9.02
CA LYS A 134 -16.90 -4.71 10.08
C LYS A 134 -16.64 -6.13 10.59
N LYS A 135 -16.94 -7.13 9.75
CA LYS A 135 -16.63 -8.53 10.06
C LYS A 135 -15.22 -8.86 9.57
N VAL A 136 -14.36 -9.33 10.46
CA VAL A 136 -13.05 -9.90 10.10
C VAL A 136 -13.27 -11.20 9.34
N VAL A 137 -12.79 -11.29 8.10
CA VAL A 137 -12.89 -12.49 7.25
C VAL A 137 -11.57 -13.23 7.14
N TRP A 138 -10.47 -12.54 7.38
CA TRP A 138 -9.14 -13.12 7.49
C TRP A 138 -8.27 -12.29 8.42
N ARG A 139 -7.34 -12.96 9.13
CA ARG A 139 -6.38 -12.31 10.01
C ARG A 139 -5.14 -13.19 10.20
N TYR A 140 -3.98 -12.54 10.24
CA TYR A 140 -2.71 -13.11 10.68
C TYR A 140 -2.19 -12.27 11.86
N ASP A 141 -1.98 -12.90 12.99
CA ASP A 141 -1.41 -12.27 14.18
C ASP A 141 0.11 -12.43 14.19
N ALA A 142 0.82 -11.31 14.33
CA ALA A 142 2.27 -11.31 14.47
C ALA A 142 2.68 -11.98 15.79
N PRO A 143 3.70 -12.83 15.80
CA PRO A 143 4.26 -13.38 17.02
C PRO A 143 4.68 -12.27 18.00
N ALA A 144 4.62 -12.57 19.30
CA ALA A 144 5.01 -11.61 20.34
C ALA A 144 6.43 -11.07 20.11
N GLY A 145 6.57 -9.76 20.15
CA GLY A 145 7.84 -9.06 19.89
C GLY A 145 8.18 -8.88 18.42
N THR A 146 7.22 -9.06 17.53
CA THR A 146 7.33 -8.73 16.10
C THR A 146 6.23 -7.74 15.71
N GLU A 147 6.38 -7.08 14.55
CA GLU A 147 5.48 -6.03 14.09
C GLU A 147 5.21 -6.16 12.58
N ILE A 148 4.06 -5.69 12.12
CA ILE A 148 3.67 -5.69 10.70
C ILE A 148 3.22 -4.29 10.30
N HIS A 149 3.99 -3.62 9.44
CA HIS A 149 3.72 -2.25 9.00
C HIS A 149 3.25 -2.15 7.55
N THR A 150 3.34 -3.21 6.77
CA THR A 150 2.99 -3.21 5.35
C THR A 150 2.23 -4.44 4.96
N CYS A 151 1.25 -4.27 4.08
CA CYS A 151 0.58 -5.37 3.40
C CYS A 151 0.21 -4.97 1.97
N GLN A 152 0.04 -5.97 1.11
CA GLN A 152 -0.47 -5.76 -0.24
C GLN A 152 -1.28 -6.96 -0.70
N PRO A 153 -2.46 -6.76 -1.29
CA PRO A 153 -3.22 -7.83 -1.92
C PRO A 153 -2.54 -8.28 -3.23
N ILE A 154 -2.54 -9.58 -3.50
CA ILE A 154 -2.14 -10.19 -4.77
C ILE A 154 -3.30 -11.07 -5.23
N GLY A 155 -4.16 -10.55 -6.10
CA GLY A 155 -5.49 -11.10 -6.32
C GLY A 155 -6.37 -10.97 -5.07
N LEU A 156 -7.50 -11.67 -5.06
CA LEU A 156 -8.42 -11.73 -3.90
C LEU A 156 -8.17 -12.96 -3.02
N ASP A 157 -7.04 -13.62 -3.18
CA ASP A 157 -6.72 -14.87 -2.50
C ASP A 157 -5.35 -14.87 -1.81
N LYS A 158 -4.52 -13.85 -2.05
CA LYS A 158 -3.20 -13.77 -1.44
C LYS A 158 -2.92 -12.40 -0.84
N VAL A 159 -2.14 -12.39 0.23
CA VAL A 159 -1.64 -11.20 0.88
C VAL A 159 -0.13 -11.33 1.05
N MET A 160 0.60 -10.31 0.60
CA MET A 160 2.00 -10.10 0.94
C MET A 160 2.08 -9.17 2.15
N PHE A 161 2.99 -9.45 3.08
CA PHE A 161 3.33 -8.55 4.18
C PHE A 161 4.77 -8.79 4.65
N VAL A 162 5.33 -7.81 5.36
CA VAL A 162 6.62 -7.96 6.04
C VAL A 162 6.38 -7.91 7.55
N GLN A 163 6.91 -8.90 8.22
CA GLN A 163 6.98 -9.00 9.67
C GLN A 163 8.36 -8.53 10.13
N ASN A 164 8.43 -7.37 10.76
CA ASN A 164 9.62 -6.90 11.45
C ASN A 164 9.91 -7.84 12.63
N GLY A 165 11.17 -8.20 12.83
CA GLY A 165 11.53 -9.18 13.83
C GLY A 165 13.03 -9.52 13.82
N LEU A 166 13.41 -10.59 14.49
CA LEU A 166 14.77 -11.07 14.60
C LEU A 166 14.85 -12.57 14.21
N PRO A 167 15.00 -12.91 12.92
CA PRO A 167 15.09 -12.05 11.73
C PRO A 167 13.75 -11.50 11.27
N PRO A 168 13.73 -10.39 10.51
CA PRO A 168 12.52 -9.95 9.83
C PRO A 168 12.24 -10.85 8.62
N LYS A 169 10.96 -10.99 8.26
CA LYS A 169 10.52 -11.91 7.22
C LYS A 169 9.50 -11.30 6.27
N LEU A 170 9.65 -11.59 4.98
CA LEU A 170 8.63 -11.34 3.98
C LEU A 170 7.78 -12.60 3.80
N PHE A 171 6.47 -12.43 3.81
CA PHE A 171 5.50 -13.49 3.58
C PHE A 171 4.61 -13.20 2.38
N VAL A 172 4.23 -14.25 1.66
CA VAL A 172 3.05 -14.28 0.80
C VAL A 172 2.18 -15.44 1.28
N VAL A 173 0.99 -15.13 1.75
CA VAL A 173 0.06 -16.09 2.31
C VAL A 173 -1.19 -16.18 1.45
N ASN A 174 -1.61 -17.39 1.12
CA ASN A 174 -2.90 -17.63 0.51
C ASN A 174 -3.98 -17.64 1.62
N ILE A 175 -4.84 -16.62 1.63
CA ILE A 175 -5.80 -16.41 2.71
C ILE A 175 -6.97 -17.40 2.71
N LYS A 176 -7.20 -18.09 1.58
CA LYS A 176 -8.25 -19.11 1.45
C LYS A 176 -7.80 -20.48 1.97
N THR A 177 -6.57 -20.86 1.57
CA THR A 177 -5.99 -22.16 1.96
C THR A 177 -5.17 -22.08 3.24
N LYS A 178 -4.82 -20.87 3.68
CA LYS A 178 -3.90 -20.56 4.79
C LYS A 178 -2.47 -21.03 4.54
N ALA A 179 -2.13 -21.39 3.31
CA ALA A 179 -0.78 -21.80 2.94
C ALA A 179 0.15 -20.57 2.88
N VAL A 180 1.33 -20.69 3.47
CA VAL A 180 2.44 -19.79 3.25
C VAL A 180 3.11 -20.19 1.93
N GLU A 181 2.95 -19.36 0.90
CA GLU A 181 3.53 -19.62 -0.43
C GLU A 181 4.95 -19.09 -0.56
N VAL A 182 5.26 -18.00 0.17
CA VAL A 182 6.60 -17.42 0.26
C VAL A 182 6.87 -17.07 1.72
N GLU A 183 8.03 -17.48 2.20
CA GLU A 183 8.64 -17.04 3.45
C GLU A 183 10.12 -16.81 3.18
N HIS A 184 10.62 -15.60 3.45
CA HIS A 184 12.01 -15.25 3.22
C HIS A 184 12.53 -14.28 4.27
N ASP A 185 13.69 -14.59 4.84
CA ASP A 185 14.37 -13.73 5.80
C ASP A 185 14.95 -12.51 5.07
N LEU A 186 14.68 -11.33 5.60
CA LEU A 186 15.23 -10.08 5.06
C LEU A 186 16.44 -9.61 5.90
N PRO A 187 17.38 -8.87 5.31
CA PRO A 187 18.45 -8.23 6.04
C PRO A 187 17.91 -7.24 7.08
N ALA A 188 18.62 -7.10 8.19
CA ALA A 188 18.33 -6.11 9.23
C ALA A 188 19.63 -5.52 9.78
N PRO A 189 19.59 -4.32 10.40
CA PRO A 189 20.77 -3.71 11.04
C PRO A 189 21.33 -4.57 12.16
N SER A 190 20.46 -5.26 12.88
CA SER A 190 20.81 -6.22 13.95
C SER A 190 19.84 -7.40 13.91
N LEU A 191 20.34 -8.59 14.21
CA LEU A 191 19.53 -9.82 14.38
C LEU A 191 19.35 -10.18 15.86
N THR A 192 19.82 -9.34 16.78
CA THR A 192 19.76 -9.58 18.23
C THR A 192 19.20 -8.41 19.03
N ASP A 193 19.28 -7.19 18.51
CA ASP A 193 18.80 -5.99 19.19
C ASP A 193 17.32 -5.75 18.91
N LYS A 194 16.48 -5.98 19.90
CA LYS A 194 15.03 -5.78 19.83
C LYS A 194 14.62 -4.31 19.64
N ALA A 195 15.48 -3.35 20.01
CA ALA A 195 15.18 -1.93 19.86
C ALA A 195 15.11 -1.51 18.37
N THR A 196 15.74 -2.27 17.48
CA THR A 196 15.73 -1.99 16.03
C THR A 196 14.47 -2.49 15.32
N ILE A 197 13.66 -3.35 15.93
CA ILE A 197 12.53 -4.03 15.27
C ILE A 197 11.55 -3.02 14.68
N HIS A 198 11.15 -2.02 15.44
CA HIS A 198 10.17 -1.03 14.99
C HIS A 198 10.61 -0.24 13.74
N ALA A 199 11.89 0.04 13.61
CA ALA A 199 12.45 0.85 12.54
C ALA A 199 12.97 0.05 11.32
N GLN A 200 12.80 -1.28 11.28
CA GLN A 200 13.37 -2.10 10.21
C GLN A 200 12.76 -1.78 8.84
N PHE A 201 11.44 -1.84 8.73
CA PHE A 201 10.71 -1.68 7.48
C PHE A 201 9.47 -0.82 7.67
N ARG A 202 9.07 -0.15 6.57
CA ARG A 202 7.74 0.42 6.45
C ARG A 202 7.07 -0.19 5.23
N ARG A 203 7.02 0.47 4.08
CA ARG A 203 6.29 -0.07 2.94
C ARG A 203 7.11 -1.00 2.06
N THR A 204 6.55 -2.15 1.77
CA THR A 204 7.03 -3.09 0.76
C THR A 204 5.94 -3.28 -0.28
N ARG A 205 6.34 -3.33 -1.56
CA ARG A 205 5.40 -3.50 -2.68
C ARG A 205 5.81 -4.65 -3.60
N TYR A 206 4.85 -5.50 -3.93
CA TYR A 206 4.98 -6.49 -5.00
C TYR A 206 4.66 -5.79 -6.32
N THR A 207 5.58 -5.81 -7.27
CA THR A 207 5.48 -5.05 -8.51
C THR A 207 4.73 -5.80 -9.60
N ALA A 208 4.33 -5.10 -10.66
CA ALA A 208 3.73 -5.73 -11.85
C ALA A 208 4.64 -6.74 -12.54
N GLN A 209 5.96 -6.64 -12.33
CA GLN A 209 6.98 -7.55 -12.87
C GLN A 209 7.18 -8.80 -12.01
N GLY A 210 6.49 -8.91 -10.88
CA GLY A 210 6.64 -10.05 -9.97
C GLY A 210 7.90 -9.95 -9.10
N THR A 211 8.35 -8.74 -8.80
CA THR A 211 9.50 -8.44 -7.94
C THR A 211 9.04 -7.83 -6.61
N TYR A 212 9.90 -7.83 -5.61
CA TYR A 212 9.65 -7.25 -4.29
C TYR A 212 10.44 -5.96 -4.14
N LEU A 213 9.76 -4.83 -3.99
CA LEU A 213 10.36 -3.52 -3.74
C LEU A 213 10.25 -3.21 -2.25
N VAL A 214 11.36 -3.21 -1.53
CA VAL A 214 11.44 -3.16 -0.07
C VAL A 214 12.07 -1.87 0.39
N SER A 215 11.38 -1.10 1.23
CA SER A 215 11.90 0.10 1.89
C SER A 215 12.50 -0.29 3.24
N PHE A 216 13.83 -0.26 3.31
CA PHE A 216 14.61 -0.50 4.53
C PHE A 216 14.78 0.82 5.29
N LEU A 217 13.88 1.11 6.24
CA LEU A 217 13.81 2.40 6.90
C LEU A 217 15.13 2.75 7.61
N GLU A 218 15.58 1.89 8.53
CA GLU A 218 16.79 2.15 9.32
C GLU A 218 18.09 1.91 8.55
N MET A 219 18.07 0.99 7.56
CA MET A 219 19.24 0.73 6.72
C MET A 219 19.45 1.80 5.63
N GLY A 220 18.53 2.76 5.49
CA GLY A 220 18.69 3.90 4.59
C GLY A 220 18.73 3.53 3.11
N LYS A 221 17.93 2.58 2.65
CA LYS A 221 17.88 2.16 1.25
C LYS A 221 16.57 1.54 0.82
N VAL A 222 16.28 1.64 -0.46
CA VAL A 222 15.24 0.87 -1.15
C VAL A 222 15.90 -0.21 -1.98
N VAL A 223 15.43 -1.46 -1.89
CA VAL A 223 15.96 -2.59 -2.65
C VAL A 223 14.85 -3.28 -3.42
N GLU A 224 15.11 -3.63 -4.67
CA GLU A 224 14.23 -4.49 -5.45
C GLU A 224 14.85 -5.87 -5.60
N TYR A 225 14.12 -6.88 -5.19
CA TYR A 225 14.49 -8.29 -5.30
C TYR A 225 13.69 -8.98 -6.41
N ASP A 226 14.35 -9.88 -7.15
CA ASP A 226 13.65 -10.79 -8.06
C ASP A 226 12.84 -11.85 -7.27
N LYS A 227 12.13 -12.72 -7.98
CA LYS A 227 11.36 -13.83 -7.38
C LYS A 227 12.20 -14.85 -6.60
N ASN A 228 13.53 -14.86 -6.77
CA ASN A 228 14.48 -15.72 -6.06
C ASN A 228 15.20 -14.94 -4.95
N PHE A 229 14.74 -13.75 -4.60
CA PHE A 229 15.35 -12.84 -3.62
C PHE A 229 16.79 -12.43 -3.92
N ARG A 230 17.16 -12.33 -5.21
CA ARG A 230 18.41 -11.71 -5.64
C ARG A 230 18.15 -10.22 -5.82
N GLU A 231 19.02 -9.39 -5.25
CA GLU A 231 18.98 -7.94 -5.47
C GLU A 231 19.22 -7.64 -6.96
N ILE A 232 18.27 -6.92 -7.58
CA ILE A 232 18.35 -6.52 -9.00
C ILE A 232 18.41 -4.99 -9.18
N TRP A 233 18.12 -4.24 -8.13
CA TRP A 233 18.22 -2.79 -8.10
C TRP A 233 18.19 -2.31 -6.64
N SER A 234 18.90 -1.20 -6.36
CA SER A 234 18.83 -0.53 -5.06
C SER A 234 19.05 0.96 -5.21
N TYR A 235 18.62 1.73 -4.20
CA TYR A 235 18.79 3.17 -4.13
C TYR A 235 19.00 3.59 -2.68
N GLU A 236 20.10 4.30 -2.43
CA GLU A 236 20.45 4.82 -1.09
C GLU A 236 19.66 6.10 -0.82
N ILE A 237 19.00 6.18 0.32
CA ILE A 237 18.24 7.34 0.78
C ILE A 237 18.05 7.23 2.29
N PRO A 238 18.16 8.30 3.09
CA PRO A 238 18.37 8.18 4.55
C PRO A 238 17.31 7.41 5.32
N THR A 239 16.02 7.66 5.06
CA THR A 239 14.93 7.05 5.83
C THR A 239 13.72 6.82 4.92
N PRO A 240 13.82 5.85 3.98
CA PRO A 240 12.75 5.58 3.02
C PRO A 240 11.52 4.99 3.70
N TRP A 241 10.47 5.79 3.84
CA TRP A 241 9.22 5.34 4.42
C TRP A 241 8.39 4.49 3.46
N ALA A 242 8.32 4.91 2.19
CA ALA A 242 7.61 4.18 1.14
C ALA A 242 8.35 4.23 -0.19
N ALA A 243 8.22 3.16 -0.97
CA ALA A 243 8.67 3.10 -2.34
C ALA A 243 7.63 2.39 -3.21
N VAL A 244 7.32 2.96 -4.36
CA VAL A 244 6.35 2.42 -5.33
C VAL A 244 6.96 2.39 -6.71
N ARG A 245 6.89 1.23 -7.39
CA ARG A 245 7.27 1.13 -8.79
C ARG A 245 6.15 1.69 -9.66
N LEU A 246 6.44 2.77 -10.38
CA LEU A 246 5.49 3.44 -11.25
C LEU A 246 5.31 2.70 -12.57
N LYS A 247 4.20 2.97 -13.26
CA LYS A 247 3.89 2.39 -14.59
C LYS A 247 4.92 2.75 -15.66
N ASN A 248 5.62 3.89 -15.53
CA ASN A 248 6.71 4.30 -16.42
C ASN A 248 8.05 3.59 -16.13
N GLY A 249 8.09 2.71 -15.11
CA GLY A 249 9.30 1.98 -14.70
C GLY A 249 10.18 2.70 -13.68
N ASN A 250 9.91 3.98 -13.36
CA ASN A 250 10.60 4.72 -12.33
C ASN A 250 10.13 4.28 -10.92
N THR A 251 10.81 4.73 -9.88
CA THR A 251 10.42 4.50 -8.49
C THR A 251 10.11 5.83 -7.82
N LEU A 252 8.90 5.94 -7.26
CA LEU A 252 8.54 7.04 -6.36
C LEU A 252 8.91 6.63 -4.94
N ILE A 253 9.67 7.45 -4.24
CA ILE A 253 10.19 7.19 -2.89
C ILE A 253 9.87 8.38 -2.01
N THR A 254 9.40 8.12 -0.79
CA THR A 254 9.30 9.13 0.26
C THR A 254 10.41 8.91 1.28
N ASP A 255 11.00 10.02 1.75
CA ASP A 255 12.01 10.02 2.80
C ASP A 255 11.55 10.88 3.97
N GLU A 256 11.53 10.30 5.17
CA GLU A 256 11.03 10.99 6.36
C GLU A 256 12.07 11.97 6.93
N LYS A 257 13.35 11.62 6.89
CA LYS A 257 14.43 12.45 7.46
C LYS A 257 14.66 13.73 6.65
N ASP A 258 14.73 13.60 5.34
CA ASP A 258 14.95 14.72 4.43
C ASP A 258 13.65 15.42 4.01
N ILE A 259 12.51 14.88 4.45
CA ILE A 259 11.14 15.38 4.18
C ILE A 259 10.94 15.62 2.70
N LEU A 260 11.07 14.57 1.89
CA LEU A 260 10.94 14.68 0.44
C LEU A 260 10.14 13.53 -0.17
N THR A 261 9.61 13.78 -1.35
CA THR A 261 9.09 12.76 -2.26
C THR A 261 9.90 12.84 -3.54
N ARG A 262 10.53 11.75 -3.96
CA ARG A 262 11.46 11.70 -5.09
C ARG A 262 11.06 10.59 -6.07
N GLU A 263 11.11 10.90 -7.36
CA GLU A 263 11.04 9.91 -8.43
C GLU A 263 12.44 9.70 -9.02
N VAL A 264 12.87 8.45 -9.05
CA VAL A 264 14.16 8.05 -9.63
C VAL A 264 13.95 7.04 -10.75
N ASN A 265 14.76 7.14 -11.81
CA ASN A 265 14.73 6.18 -12.90
C ASN A 265 15.55 4.91 -12.57
N ARG A 266 15.55 3.93 -13.48
CA ARG A 266 16.31 2.68 -13.29
C ARG A 266 17.83 2.87 -13.22
N LYS A 267 18.35 3.99 -13.74
CA LYS A 267 19.78 4.39 -13.65
C LYS A 267 20.10 5.10 -12.33
N LYS A 268 19.11 5.23 -11.41
CA LYS A 268 19.25 5.93 -10.12
C LYS A 268 19.35 7.47 -10.26
N GLU A 269 18.99 8.03 -11.40
CA GLU A 269 18.94 9.47 -11.60
C GLU A 269 17.61 10.03 -11.10
N THR A 270 17.66 11.14 -10.35
CA THR A 270 16.44 11.86 -9.93
C THR A 270 15.81 12.53 -11.14
N VAL A 271 14.55 12.19 -11.43
CA VAL A 271 13.79 12.78 -12.54
C VAL A 271 12.71 13.75 -12.06
N TRP A 272 12.31 13.64 -10.81
CA TRP A 272 11.40 14.58 -10.14
C TRP A 272 11.60 14.51 -8.64
N GLU A 273 11.42 15.65 -7.96
CA GLU A 273 11.48 15.72 -6.50
C GLU A 273 10.55 16.81 -5.99
N LEU A 274 9.93 16.60 -4.86
CA LEU A 274 9.12 17.57 -4.14
C LEU A 274 9.59 17.66 -2.69
N ARG A 275 9.84 18.90 -2.24
CA ARG A 275 10.15 19.25 -0.85
C ARG A 275 9.13 20.26 -0.33
N PRO A 276 8.91 20.36 1.00
CA PRO A 276 8.03 21.39 1.54
C PRO A 276 8.36 22.81 1.07
N GLY A 277 9.67 23.11 0.90
CA GLY A 277 10.14 24.40 0.42
C GLY A 277 9.75 24.76 -1.03
N ASP A 278 9.38 23.78 -1.85
CA ASP A 278 8.86 24.00 -3.21
C ASP A 278 7.42 24.56 -3.21
N LEU A 279 6.73 24.48 -2.06
CA LEU A 279 5.33 24.86 -1.93
C LEU A 279 5.17 26.22 -1.25
N PRO A 280 4.08 26.97 -1.55
CA PRO A 280 3.70 28.12 -0.76
C PRO A 280 3.59 27.78 0.73
N GLU A 281 3.99 28.68 1.61
CA GLU A 281 4.15 28.42 3.04
C GLU A 281 2.89 27.81 3.70
N PRO A 282 1.66 28.27 3.44
CA PRO A 282 0.48 27.68 4.06
C PRO A 282 0.21 26.23 3.69
N TYR A 283 0.85 25.71 2.62
CA TYR A 283 0.63 24.36 2.09
C TYR A 283 1.80 23.42 2.36
N ARG A 284 2.81 23.87 3.11
CA ARG A 284 3.99 23.07 3.45
C ARG A 284 3.61 21.98 4.44
N TYR A 285 3.91 20.76 4.07
CA TYR A 285 3.77 19.58 4.90
C TYR A 285 5.06 19.30 5.68
N ILE A 286 4.96 18.43 6.68
CA ILE A 286 6.09 17.94 7.47
C ILE A 286 5.97 16.42 7.66
N ASN A 287 7.08 15.75 7.92
CA ASN A 287 7.08 14.29 8.17
C ASN A 287 6.41 13.51 7.02
N THR A 288 7.04 13.51 5.85
CA THR A 288 6.57 12.75 4.68
C THR A 288 6.55 11.26 5.00
N GLN A 289 5.38 10.63 4.90
CA GLN A 289 5.26 9.19 5.11
C GLN A 289 5.02 8.46 3.79
N SER A 290 3.88 8.57 3.17
CA SER A 290 3.62 7.91 1.90
C SER A 290 3.25 8.89 0.79
N ALA A 291 3.35 8.44 -0.44
CA ALA A 291 2.88 9.20 -1.59
C ALA A 291 2.22 8.27 -2.61
N THR A 292 1.23 8.82 -3.32
CA THR A 292 0.51 8.14 -4.40
C THR A 292 0.70 8.94 -5.69
N ARG A 293 1.11 8.28 -6.78
CA ARG A 293 1.07 8.85 -8.11
C ARG A 293 -0.26 8.51 -8.75
N LEU A 294 -1.06 9.51 -9.05
CA LEU A 294 -2.36 9.37 -9.71
C LEU A 294 -2.21 9.14 -11.22
N ALA A 295 -3.22 8.57 -11.84
CA ALA A 295 -3.24 8.30 -13.28
C ALA A 295 -3.16 9.58 -14.15
N ASN A 296 -3.60 10.73 -13.62
CA ASN A 296 -3.46 12.03 -14.28
C ASN A 296 -2.04 12.63 -14.19
N GLY A 297 -1.10 11.95 -13.51
CA GLY A 297 0.28 12.38 -13.29
C GLY A 297 0.50 13.19 -12.02
N ASN A 298 -0.56 13.60 -11.31
CA ASN A 298 -0.42 14.29 -10.03
C ASN A 298 0.13 13.37 -8.95
N THR A 299 0.70 13.96 -7.91
CA THR A 299 1.20 13.25 -6.74
C THR A 299 0.48 13.72 -5.49
N VAL A 300 -0.12 12.80 -4.75
CA VAL A 300 -0.66 13.04 -3.41
C VAL A 300 0.39 12.60 -2.40
N VAL A 301 0.78 13.53 -1.52
CA VAL A 301 1.74 13.27 -0.42
C VAL A 301 0.98 13.23 0.90
N CYS A 302 1.24 12.18 1.69
CA CYS A 302 0.75 12.04 3.05
C CYS A 302 1.75 12.62 4.05
N SER A 303 1.26 13.40 4.99
CA SER A 303 2.03 13.98 6.06
C SER A 303 1.40 13.68 7.41
N ARG A 304 2.18 13.15 8.35
CA ARG A 304 1.75 12.95 9.72
C ARG A 304 1.39 14.29 10.40
N GLY A 305 1.97 15.38 9.91
CA GLY A 305 1.68 16.74 10.36
C GLY A 305 2.06 17.02 11.80
N THR A 306 1.75 18.24 12.25
CA THR A 306 1.91 18.63 13.65
C THR A 306 0.59 19.23 14.15
N GLU A 307 -0.11 18.50 14.99
CA GLU A 307 -1.21 18.95 15.88
C GLU A 307 -2.13 20.04 15.27
N GLY A 308 -2.68 19.80 14.09
CA GLY A 308 -3.64 20.70 13.46
C GLY A 308 -3.05 21.94 12.79
N LYS A 309 -1.72 22.04 12.65
CA LYS A 309 -1.07 23.24 12.10
C LYS A 309 -0.68 23.11 10.63
N THR A 310 -0.49 21.90 10.13
CA THR A 310 0.01 21.65 8.77
C THR A 310 -0.96 20.79 7.98
N PRO A 311 -0.89 20.80 6.63
CA PRO A 311 -1.64 19.87 5.80
C PRO A 311 -1.38 18.41 6.16
N GLN A 312 -2.42 17.61 6.05
CA GLN A 312 -2.38 16.15 6.14
C GLN A 312 -2.11 15.52 4.75
N LEU A 313 -2.74 16.08 3.72
CA LEU A 313 -2.52 15.67 2.33
C LEU A 313 -2.29 16.91 1.46
N VAL A 314 -1.37 16.78 0.52
CA VAL A 314 -1.14 17.79 -0.51
C VAL A 314 -1.06 17.08 -1.87
N GLU A 315 -1.87 17.52 -2.83
CA GLU A 315 -1.81 17.07 -4.22
C GLU A 315 -1.14 18.13 -5.08
N VAL A 316 -0.14 17.71 -5.83
CA VAL A 316 0.58 18.57 -6.76
C VAL A 316 0.59 17.98 -8.16
N THR A 317 0.58 18.88 -9.15
CA THR A 317 0.83 18.52 -10.55
C THR A 317 2.31 18.15 -10.77
N PRO A 318 2.67 17.55 -11.93
CA PRO A 318 4.07 17.24 -12.26
C PRO A 318 5.00 18.46 -12.20
N ASP A 319 4.49 19.67 -12.51
CA ASP A 319 5.21 20.95 -12.40
C ASP A 319 5.12 21.58 -10.99
N LYS A 320 4.70 20.80 -9.99
CA LYS A 320 4.63 21.15 -8.56
C LYS A 320 3.61 22.24 -8.20
N ARG A 321 2.63 22.51 -9.06
CA ARG A 321 1.52 23.40 -8.72
C ARG A 321 0.56 22.68 -7.78
N VAL A 322 0.24 23.27 -6.63
CA VAL A 322 -0.73 22.73 -5.67
C VAL A 322 -2.12 22.81 -6.26
N VAL A 323 -2.85 21.69 -6.29
CA VAL A 323 -4.22 21.59 -6.78
C VAL A 323 -5.21 21.19 -5.69
N TRP A 324 -4.74 20.55 -4.63
CA TRP A 324 -5.55 20.20 -3.47
C TRP A 324 -4.70 20.18 -2.20
N VAL A 325 -5.30 20.70 -1.12
CA VAL A 325 -4.76 20.63 0.23
C VAL A 325 -5.86 20.15 1.16
N LEU A 326 -5.60 19.07 1.89
CA LEU A 326 -6.46 18.61 2.97
C LEU A 326 -5.82 18.95 4.31
N GLN A 327 -6.51 19.79 5.08
CA GLN A 327 -6.17 20.13 6.45
C GLN A 327 -7.45 20.15 7.29
N ASP A 328 -7.88 18.97 7.70
CA ASP A 328 -9.10 18.79 8.51
C ASP A 328 -8.78 17.92 9.73
N TRP A 329 -8.15 18.54 10.70
CA TRP A 329 -7.75 17.86 11.92
C TRP A 329 -8.91 17.57 12.87
N ALA A 330 -10.02 18.26 12.73
CA ALA A 330 -11.20 18.00 13.54
C ALA A 330 -11.86 16.67 13.23
N ASN A 331 -11.84 16.27 11.95
CA ASN A 331 -12.46 15.03 11.47
C ASN A 331 -11.47 13.88 11.22
N LEU A 332 -10.21 14.23 10.86
CA LEU A 332 -9.21 13.27 10.44
C LEU A 332 -8.00 13.34 11.36
N GLY A 333 -7.28 12.44 11.69
CA GLY A 333 -6.01 12.51 12.43
C GLY A 333 -4.83 12.72 11.49
N PRO A 334 -3.60 12.38 11.91
CA PRO A 334 -2.42 12.34 11.04
C PRO A 334 -2.67 11.50 9.80
N ALA A 335 -2.00 11.80 8.69
CA ALA A 335 -2.03 10.99 7.48
C ALA A 335 -0.76 10.16 7.34
N THR A 336 -0.87 8.87 7.57
CA THR A 336 0.20 7.90 7.29
C THR A 336 0.06 7.35 5.88
N ALA A 337 -1.14 6.97 5.52
CA ALA A 337 -1.46 6.44 4.21
C ALA A 337 -2.86 6.80 3.76
N VAL A 338 -3.01 6.92 2.45
CA VAL A 338 -4.29 7.12 1.80
C VAL A 338 -4.36 6.28 0.53
N GLN A 339 -5.50 5.65 0.29
CA GLN A 339 -5.85 5.13 -1.03
C GLN A 339 -6.90 6.04 -1.64
N ILE A 340 -6.56 6.68 -2.75
CA ILE A 340 -7.48 7.50 -3.56
C ILE A 340 -8.34 6.53 -4.39
N LEU A 341 -9.66 6.56 -4.16
CA LEU A 341 -10.55 5.51 -4.66
C LEU A 341 -11.10 5.81 -6.06
N ASP A 342 -11.09 7.04 -6.50
CA ASP A 342 -11.46 7.45 -7.86
C ASP A 342 -10.28 7.43 -8.83
N ASP A 343 -9.07 7.12 -8.37
CA ASP A 343 -7.94 6.81 -9.25
C ASP A 343 -8.15 5.43 -9.91
N PRO A 344 -8.03 5.33 -11.25
CA PRO A 344 -8.34 4.09 -11.94
C PRO A 344 -7.30 2.99 -11.67
N GLY A 345 -7.78 1.78 -11.45
CA GLY A 345 -6.95 0.59 -11.23
C GLY A 345 -7.71 -0.49 -10.47
N ILE A 346 -7.11 -1.67 -10.40
CA ILE A 346 -7.58 -2.78 -9.60
C ILE A 346 -6.58 -2.96 -8.45
N PRO A 347 -6.94 -2.65 -7.21
CA PRO A 347 -6.00 -2.64 -6.07
C PRO A 347 -5.24 -3.96 -5.87
N GLU A 348 -5.91 -5.08 -6.05
CA GLU A 348 -5.32 -6.41 -5.93
C GLU A 348 -4.53 -6.87 -7.18
N ARG A 349 -4.40 -6.03 -8.20
CA ARG A 349 -3.50 -6.26 -9.32
C ARG A 349 -2.21 -5.48 -9.08
N PRO A 350 -1.08 -6.15 -8.82
CA PRO A 350 0.19 -5.47 -8.59
C PRO A 350 0.55 -4.47 -9.69
N GLY A 351 0.89 -3.25 -9.29
CA GLY A 351 1.26 -2.16 -10.20
C GLY A 351 0.09 -1.35 -10.79
N ASP A 352 -1.18 -1.75 -10.61
CA ASP A 352 -2.33 -0.96 -11.06
C ASP A 352 -2.57 0.25 -10.15
N SER A 353 -2.48 0.08 -8.84
CA SER A 353 -2.48 1.16 -7.85
C SER A 353 -1.04 1.55 -7.50
N GLN A 354 -0.75 2.84 -7.47
CA GLN A 354 0.61 3.38 -7.27
C GLN A 354 0.70 4.15 -5.93
N HIS A 355 0.30 3.49 -4.82
CA HIS A 355 0.37 4.05 -3.47
C HIS A 355 1.12 3.16 -2.48
#